data_e135e03b00842c404fb2e0c6f9ed38d8
#
_entry.id   e135e03b00842c404fb2e0c6f9ed38d8
#
_cell.length_a   1.000
_cell.length_b   1.000
_cell.length_c   1.000
_cell.angle_alpha   90.00
_cell.angle_beta   90.00
_cell.angle_gamma   90.00
#
_symmetry.space_group_name_H-M   'P 1'
#
loop_
_entity.id
_entity.type
_entity.pdbx_description
1 polymer ?
#
loop_
_entity_poly.entity_id
_entity_poly.type
_entity_poly.pdbx_seq_one_letter_code
_entity_poly.pdbx_strand_id
1 'polypeptide(L)'
;MKKLMVLDGNSIVNRAFYGVSQNLTTRTGQPTNAILGFLNILNKLLDEEQPDALCVTFDRKAPTFRHLAYEGYKAQRKGMPDELASQMPLLKEVLAAMKIPMYELDGWEADDLIGTISVKDAAAGWATVIVTGDKDSLQLVTDTTTVKLVSTRMGRTTTKDMTPDAFREQYGFDPIHIVDLKALMGDSSDNIPGVKGVGEKTAMALVQRYHSIDALYAAMPTPEMAPGTPAKPGVVKKLAEGEEMARMSYDLATIHADAPIEFDPEQNLCREADNDALYQLFLDLEFAKLIDKYGLTAPQGEKKSAGETFDGSCVSETVDSRDRMEELLALWRERDWVNVLALPSLDVVCVAWEEPEGERRAALFFADKWDCHNDLLRAMFSDGRIHKAVHGLKALWRTLLAEGITPDGFGFDTEVAAYLLAPTDGSYDLEKLGLTYFNFQPPKAAGYLDEGAFGPLADPAVPTAALTVHAVLIGALRAALTSRLEELELWELYQQIELPLCSVLAEMEGEGVLVDRGALVQFGEMLSERIGQVQARIYDLAGEDTFNINSTQQLGQVLFERLGLPPVKKTKTGWST
;
A
#
# COMPACT_ATOMS: atom_id res chain seq x y z
N MET A 1 -5.41 23.33 21.73
CA MET A 1 -5.90 22.14 22.45
C MET A 1 -5.07 20.98 21.92
N LYS A 2 -4.52 20.12 22.78
CA LYS A 2 -3.84 18.91 22.32
C LYS A 2 -4.86 17.98 21.63
N LYS A 3 -4.39 17.21 20.68
CA LYS A 3 -5.24 16.37 19.82
C LYS A 3 -4.84 14.91 19.94
N LEU A 4 -5.79 14.05 20.33
CA LEU A 4 -5.68 12.59 20.27
C LEU A 4 -6.33 12.07 18.99
N MET A 5 -5.66 11.19 18.28
CA MET A 5 -6.25 10.41 17.19
C MET A 5 -6.50 8.97 17.67
N VAL A 6 -7.74 8.49 17.57
CA VAL A 6 -8.12 7.11 17.92
C VAL A 6 -8.55 6.39 16.67
N LEU A 7 -7.89 5.27 16.35
CA LEU A 7 -8.25 4.43 15.20
C LEU A 7 -9.10 3.24 15.66
N ASP A 8 -10.19 3.01 14.97
CA ASP A 8 -10.90 1.74 14.98
C ASP A 8 -10.10 0.70 14.16
N GLY A 9 -9.32 -0.11 14.88
CA GLY A 9 -8.39 -1.06 14.27
C GLY A 9 -9.09 -2.08 13.38
N ASN A 10 -10.21 -2.62 13.82
CA ASN A 10 -10.97 -3.61 13.06
C ASN A 10 -11.56 -3.03 11.78
N SER A 11 -12.14 -1.84 11.85
CA SER A 11 -12.70 -1.17 10.68
C SER A 11 -11.63 -0.82 9.66
N ILE A 12 -10.50 -0.26 10.11
CA ILE A 12 -9.41 0.17 9.22
C ILE A 12 -8.70 -1.03 8.59
N VAL A 13 -8.41 -2.11 9.36
CA VAL A 13 -7.74 -3.30 8.82
C VAL A 13 -8.62 -4.03 7.80
N ASN A 14 -9.93 -4.13 8.03
CA ASN A 14 -10.85 -4.69 7.04
C ASN A 14 -10.86 -3.89 5.74
N ARG A 15 -10.87 -2.55 5.82
CA ARG A 15 -10.79 -1.69 4.63
C ARG A 15 -9.48 -1.86 3.90
N ALA A 16 -8.37 -1.97 4.62
CA ALA A 16 -7.04 -2.24 4.08
C ALA A 16 -7.02 -3.58 3.34
N PHE A 17 -7.54 -4.63 3.95
CA PHE A 17 -7.58 -5.98 3.38
C PHE A 17 -8.32 -6.04 2.04
N TYR A 18 -9.50 -5.41 1.95
CA TYR A 18 -10.26 -5.38 0.70
C TYR A 18 -9.85 -4.26 -0.26
N GLY A 19 -9.07 -3.29 0.20
CA GLY A 19 -8.62 -2.15 -0.59
C GLY A 19 -7.28 -2.35 -1.30
N VAL A 20 -6.46 -3.29 -0.84
CA VAL A 20 -5.16 -3.67 -1.41
C VAL A 20 -5.29 -5.04 -2.08
N SER A 21 -4.49 -5.33 -3.10
CA SER A 21 -4.51 -6.61 -3.80
C SER A 21 -4.36 -7.78 -2.82
N GLN A 22 -5.30 -8.74 -2.86
CA GLN A 22 -5.29 -9.92 -1.99
C GLN A 22 -4.16 -10.90 -2.32
N ASN A 23 -3.49 -10.73 -3.46
CA ASN A 23 -2.36 -11.57 -3.87
C ASN A 23 -1.02 -11.12 -3.25
N LEU A 24 -1.02 -10.10 -2.39
CA LEU A 24 0.20 -9.61 -1.75
C LEU A 24 0.56 -10.51 -0.58
N THR A 25 1.59 -11.33 -0.79
CA THR A 25 2.13 -12.26 0.21
C THR A 25 3.65 -12.15 0.27
N THR A 26 4.24 -12.55 1.39
CA THR A 26 5.69 -12.83 1.45
C THR A 26 6.01 -14.07 0.62
N ARG A 27 7.28 -14.33 0.36
CA ARG A 27 7.76 -15.55 -0.33
C ARG A 27 7.40 -16.83 0.40
N THR A 28 7.22 -16.77 1.71
CA THR A 28 6.76 -17.90 2.52
C THR A 28 5.25 -18.10 2.45
N GLY A 29 4.54 -17.26 1.68
CA GLY A 29 3.09 -17.33 1.52
C GLY A 29 2.30 -16.62 2.61
N GLN A 30 2.94 -15.85 3.51
CA GLN A 30 2.23 -15.06 4.53
C GLN A 30 1.53 -13.87 3.87
N PRO A 31 0.19 -13.73 3.95
CA PRO A 31 -0.51 -12.55 3.46
C PRO A 31 -0.06 -11.27 4.20
N THR A 32 0.11 -10.16 3.46
CA THR A 32 0.61 -8.88 4.02
C THR A 32 -0.18 -7.65 3.57
N ASN A 33 -1.17 -7.85 2.71
CA ASN A 33 -1.96 -6.77 2.10
C ASN A 33 -2.71 -5.90 3.13
N ALA A 34 -3.26 -6.52 4.20
CA ALA A 34 -3.97 -5.78 5.24
C ALA A 34 -3.03 -4.90 6.07
N ILE A 35 -1.85 -5.43 6.42
CA ILE A 35 -0.84 -4.69 7.18
C ILE A 35 -0.33 -3.50 6.36
N LEU A 36 0.06 -3.73 5.09
CA LEU A 36 0.52 -2.68 4.21
C LEU A 36 -0.54 -1.60 4.01
N GLY A 37 -1.79 -2.01 3.76
CA GLY A 37 -2.90 -1.09 3.58
C GLY A 37 -3.20 -0.27 4.84
N PHE A 38 -3.14 -0.90 6.03
CA PHE A 38 -3.31 -0.23 7.31
C PHE A 38 -2.24 0.84 7.53
N LEU A 39 -0.96 0.49 7.32
CA LEU A 39 0.16 1.41 7.46
C LEU A 39 0.11 2.58 6.47
N ASN A 40 -0.35 2.34 5.24
CA ASN A 40 -0.56 3.40 4.26
C ASN A 40 -1.67 4.37 4.69
N ILE A 41 -2.77 3.87 5.25
CA ILE A 41 -3.86 4.68 5.79
C ILE A 41 -3.34 5.47 7.01
N LEU A 42 -2.67 4.80 7.94
CA LEU A 42 -2.11 5.41 9.14
C LEU A 42 -1.14 6.56 8.80
N ASN A 43 -0.18 6.32 7.89
CA ASN A 43 0.77 7.34 7.46
C ASN A 43 0.08 8.56 6.86
N LYS A 44 -0.91 8.35 5.99
CA LYS A 44 -1.69 9.44 5.42
C LYS A 44 -2.39 10.27 6.51
N LEU A 45 -2.98 9.60 7.50
CA LEU A 45 -3.68 10.26 8.61
C LEU A 45 -2.74 11.01 9.52
N LEU A 46 -1.55 10.47 9.80
CA LEU A 46 -0.51 11.17 10.57
C LEU A 46 -0.06 12.45 9.86
N ASP A 47 0.12 12.39 8.53
CA ASP A 47 0.49 13.55 7.71
C ASP A 47 -0.62 14.62 7.68
N GLU A 48 -1.91 14.20 7.62
CA GLU A 48 -3.06 15.11 7.57
C GLU A 48 -3.38 15.71 8.92
N GLU A 49 -3.40 14.91 9.99
CA GLU A 49 -3.89 15.31 11.32
C GLU A 49 -2.81 15.83 12.25
N GLN A 50 -1.57 15.35 12.12
CA GLN A 50 -0.45 15.69 13.02
C GLN A 50 -0.86 15.63 14.50
N PRO A 51 -1.34 14.48 15.00
CA PRO A 51 -1.86 14.37 16.36
C PRO A 51 -0.74 14.42 17.39
N ASP A 52 -1.02 14.98 18.59
CA ASP A 52 -0.11 14.93 19.71
C ASP A 52 -0.03 13.54 20.34
N ALA A 53 -1.16 12.78 20.28
CA ALA A 53 -1.29 11.44 20.83
C ALA A 53 -2.05 10.54 19.85
N LEU A 54 -1.78 9.23 19.94
CA LEU A 54 -2.34 8.23 19.04
C LEU A 54 -2.59 6.92 19.78
N CYS A 55 -3.75 6.28 19.53
CA CYS A 55 -4.00 4.91 19.98
C CYS A 55 -4.90 4.17 18.98
N VAL A 56 -4.97 2.85 19.12
CA VAL A 56 -5.80 1.97 18.29
C VAL A 56 -6.66 1.09 19.20
N THR A 57 -7.91 0.91 18.85
CA THR A 57 -8.82 -0.02 19.56
C THR A 57 -9.06 -1.26 18.71
N PHE A 58 -9.20 -2.42 19.37
CA PHE A 58 -9.53 -3.69 18.71
C PHE A 58 -10.65 -4.43 19.44
N ASP A 59 -11.47 -5.13 18.66
CA ASP A 59 -12.43 -6.11 19.21
C ASP A 59 -11.72 -7.38 19.68
N ARG A 60 -12.24 -7.99 20.74
CA ARG A 60 -11.85 -9.34 21.15
C ARG A 60 -12.90 -10.37 20.71
N LYS A 61 -12.49 -11.63 20.65
CA LYS A 61 -13.38 -12.73 20.23
C LYS A 61 -14.46 -13.09 21.27
N ALA A 62 -14.35 -12.56 22.51
CA ALA A 62 -15.31 -12.83 23.57
C ALA A 62 -16.68 -12.23 23.24
N PRO A 63 -17.82 -12.91 23.62
CA PRO A 63 -19.12 -12.31 23.48
C PRO A 63 -19.24 -11.03 24.30
N THR A 64 -19.89 -10.02 23.74
CA THR A 64 -20.13 -8.74 24.41
C THR A 64 -21.50 -8.75 25.13
N PHE A 65 -21.76 -7.76 25.97
CA PHE A 65 -23.04 -7.60 26.63
C PHE A 65 -24.23 -7.54 25.64
N ARG A 66 -23.99 -7.02 24.40
CA ARG A 66 -25.02 -6.98 23.34
C ARG A 66 -25.37 -8.38 22.85
N HIS A 67 -24.42 -9.28 22.73
CA HIS A 67 -24.67 -10.69 22.39
C HIS A 67 -25.47 -11.41 23.48
N LEU A 68 -25.27 -11.03 24.76
CA LEU A 68 -26.01 -11.58 25.87
C LEU A 68 -27.45 -11.02 25.95
N ALA A 69 -27.64 -9.76 25.53
CA ALA A 69 -28.94 -9.09 25.51
C ALA A 69 -29.84 -9.55 24.33
N TYR A 70 -29.21 -9.84 23.17
CA TYR A 70 -29.95 -10.24 21.97
C TYR A 70 -29.17 -11.28 21.16
N GLU A 71 -29.64 -12.52 21.12
CA GLU A 71 -29.02 -13.65 20.44
C GLU A 71 -28.83 -13.39 18.93
N GLY A 72 -29.70 -12.57 18.32
CA GLY A 72 -29.63 -12.19 16.91
C GLY A 72 -28.55 -11.18 16.59
N TYR A 73 -27.92 -10.52 17.58
CA TYR A 73 -26.95 -9.46 17.36
C TYR A 73 -25.73 -9.97 16.59
N LYS A 74 -25.42 -9.34 15.43
CA LYS A 74 -24.31 -9.71 14.54
C LYS A 74 -24.30 -11.18 14.08
N ALA A 75 -25.38 -11.96 14.29
CA ALA A 75 -25.44 -13.40 14.00
C ALA A 75 -25.24 -13.73 12.50
N GLN A 76 -25.47 -12.77 11.60
CA GLN A 76 -25.29 -12.96 10.15
C GLN A 76 -23.88 -12.57 9.66
N ARG A 77 -23.03 -12.01 10.52
CA ARG A 77 -21.66 -11.66 10.14
C ARG A 77 -20.84 -12.93 9.90
N LYS A 78 -20.22 -13.00 8.72
CA LYS A 78 -19.22 -14.04 8.46
C LYS A 78 -18.00 -13.77 9.32
N GLY A 79 -17.38 -14.83 9.82
CA GLY A 79 -16.12 -14.71 10.55
C GLY A 79 -15.03 -14.00 9.72
N MET A 80 -13.98 -13.55 10.39
CA MET A 80 -12.81 -12.98 9.74
C MET A 80 -12.19 -14.03 8.81
N PRO A 81 -11.87 -13.68 7.54
CA PRO A 81 -11.14 -14.59 6.64
C PRO A 81 -9.81 -15.03 7.26
N ASP A 82 -9.39 -16.26 7.00
CA ASP A 82 -8.15 -16.82 7.57
C ASP A 82 -6.91 -16.01 7.16
N GLU A 83 -6.89 -15.51 5.91
CA GLU A 83 -5.82 -14.66 5.40
C GLU A 83 -5.73 -13.32 6.16
N LEU A 84 -6.84 -12.78 6.61
CA LEU A 84 -6.85 -11.57 7.44
C LEU A 84 -6.49 -11.92 8.89
N ALA A 85 -7.04 -13.02 9.40
CA ALA A 85 -6.79 -13.47 10.77
C ALA A 85 -5.31 -13.73 11.05
N SER A 86 -4.57 -14.27 10.04
CA SER A 86 -3.12 -14.49 10.15
C SER A 86 -2.30 -13.19 10.19
N GLN A 87 -2.83 -12.07 9.68
CA GLN A 87 -2.16 -10.77 9.69
C GLN A 87 -2.38 -9.97 10.98
N MET A 88 -3.43 -10.26 11.74
CA MET A 88 -3.76 -9.48 12.96
C MET A 88 -2.65 -9.49 14.04
N PRO A 89 -2.03 -10.63 14.39
CA PRO A 89 -0.91 -10.64 15.33
C PRO A 89 0.27 -9.80 14.83
N LEU A 90 0.65 -9.97 13.57
CA LEU A 90 1.76 -9.24 12.95
C LEU A 90 1.50 -7.73 12.90
N LEU A 91 0.27 -7.31 12.59
CA LEU A 91 -0.11 -5.89 12.66
C LEU A 91 0.07 -5.33 14.08
N LYS A 92 -0.36 -6.09 15.11
CA LYS A 92 -0.20 -5.66 16.51
C LYS A 92 1.28 -5.58 16.92
N GLU A 93 2.13 -6.49 16.43
CA GLU A 93 3.58 -6.42 16.63
C GLU A 93 4.18 -5.16 15.99
N VAL A 94 3.77 -4.83 14.76
CA VAL A 94 4.20 -3.59 14.09
C VAL A 94 3.76 -2.36 14.87
N LEU A 95 2.50 -2.29 15.32
CA LEU A 95 2.01 -1.18 16.13
C LEU A 95 2.75 -1.07 17.47
N ALA A 96 3.08 -2.19 18.10
CA ALA A 96 3.89 -2.22 19.32
C ALA A 96 5.32 -1.69 19.08
N ALA A 97 5.97 -2.09 17.98
CA ALA A 97 7.28 -1.56 17.58
C ALA A 97 7.21 -0.06 17.26
N MET A 98 6.09 0.42 16.70
CA MET A 98 5.81 1.85 16.52
C MET A 98 5.49 2.58 17.83
N LYS A 99 5.43 1.87 18.96
CA LYS A 99 5.04 2.39 20.29
C LYS A 99 3.65 3.04 20.31
N ILE A 100 2.73 2.52 19.51
CA ILE A 100 1.34 2.95 19.46
C ILE A 100 0.53 2.12 20.47
N PRO A 101 -0.05 2.74 21.51
CA PRO A 101 -0.89 2.05 22.47
C PRO A 101 -2.12 1.40 21.82
N MET A 102 -2.45 0.20 22.27
CA MET A 102 -3.61 -0.56 21.80
C MET A 102 -4.54 -0.87 22.96
N TYR A 103 -5.84 -0.70 22.76
CA TYR A 103 -6.88 -0.98 23.75
C TYR A 103 -7.82 -2.07 23.24
N GLU A 104 -8.01 -3.07 24.07
CA GLU A 104 -8.97 -4.16 23.84
C GLU A 104 -9.46 -4.70 25.18
N LEU A 105 -10.73 -5.04 25.27
CA LEU A 105 -11.33 -5.50 26.53
C LEU A 105 -12.40 -6.59 26.26
N ASP A 106 -12.33 -7.71 27.00
CA ASP A 106 -13.34 -8.76 26.91
C ASP A 106 -14.71 -8.25 27.37
N GLY A 107 -15.76 -8.62 26.66
CA GLY A 107 -17.13 -8.22 26.95
C GLY A 107 -17.53 -6.84 26.40
N TRP A 108 -16.60 -6.09 25.80
CA TRP A 108 -16.83 -4.78 25.21
C TRP A 108 -16.41 -4.77 23.75
N GLU A 109 -17.03 -3.91 22.96
CA GLU A 109 -16.64 -3.69 21.57
C GLU A 109 -15.65 -2.55 21.45
N ALA A 110 -14.86 -2.53 20.35
CA ALA A 110 -13.91 -1.45 20.06
C ALA A 110 -14.59 -0.07 20.07
N ASP A 111 -15.83 0.02 19.58
CA ASP A 111 -16.59 1.27 19.56
C ASP A 111 -16.90 1.80 20.98
N ASP A 112 -17.16 0.92 21.95
CA ASP A 112 -17.38 1.32 23.35
C ASP A 112 -16.08 1.84 23.98
N LEU A 113 -14.94 1.24 23.61
CA LEU A 113 -13.62 1.74 24.04
C LEU A 113 -13.36 3.12 23.44
N ILE A 114 -13.66 3.32 22.14
CA ILE A 114 -13.55 4.62 21.45
C ILE A 114 -14.44 5.67 22.16
N GLY A 115 -15.70 5.31 22.45
CA GLY A 115 -16.62 6.19 23.19
C GLY A 115 -16.08 6.57 24.55
N THR A 116 -15.57 5.59 25.32
CA THR A 116 -14.98 5.83 26.64
C THR A 116 -13.72 6.70 26.56
N ILE A 117 -12.84 6.46 25.59
CA ILE A 117 -11.64 7.26 25.35
C ILE A 117 -12.02 8.69 25.02
N SER A 118 -12.98 8.92 24.12
CA SER A 118 -13.38 10.28 23.72
C SER A 118 -13.95 11.11 24.87
N VAL A 119 -14.72 10.48 25.78
CA VAL A 119 -15.25 11.15 26.98
C VAL A 119 -14.14 11.48 27.96
N LYS A 120 -13.23 10.56 28.24
CA LYS A 120 -12.09 10.80 29.14
C LYS A 120 -11.15 11.87 28.60
N ASP A 121 -10.94 11.87 27.28
CA ASP A 121 -10.09 12.84 26.57
C ASP A 121 -10.69 14.26 26.67
N ALA A 122 -12.00 14.39 26.40
CA ALA A 122 -12.71 15.66 26.56
C ALA A 122 -12.66 16.18 28.02
N ALA A 123 -12.78 15.28 29.01
CA ALA A 123 -12.65 15.64 30.42
C ALA A 123 -11.24 16.12 30.78
N ALA A 124 -10.21 15.63 30.09
CA ALA A 124 -8.82 16.09 30.21
C ALA A 124 -8.53 17.38 29.42
N GLY A 125 -9.50 17.92 28.68
CA GLY A 125 -9.36 19.17 27.90
C GLY A 125 -8.66 18.96 26.53
N TRP A 126 -8.72 17.75 25.98
CA TRP A 126 -8.17 17.41 24.68
C TRP A 126 -9.25 17.38 23.58
N ALA A 127 -8.84 17.43 22.33
CA ALA A 127 -9.70 17.18 21.18
C ALA A 127 -9.44 15.76 20.67
N THR A 128 -10.51 15.03 20.32
CA THR A 128 -10.43 13.68 19.78
C THR A 128 -10.79 13.63 18.30
N VAL A 129 -9.96 12.97 17.50
CA VAL A 129 -10.28 12.58 16.11
C VAL A 129 -10.45 11.06 16.07
N ILE A 130 -11.68 10.61 15.91
CA ILE A 130 -12.02 9.18 15.75
C ILE A 130 -11.91 8.82 14.27
N VAL A 131 -11.05 7.86 13.94
CA VAL A 131 -10.85 7.37 12.58
C VAL A 131 -11.49 6.00 12.43
N THR A 132 -12.56 5.94 11.69
CA THR A 132 -13.31 4.70 11.45
C THR A 132 -13.96 4.69 10.06
N GLY A 133 -14.36 3.55 9.60
CA GLY A 133 -15.26 3.43 8.45
C GLY A 133 -16.69 3.13 8.87
N ASP A 134 -16.95 2.99 10.15
CA ASP A 134 -18.27 2.75 10.68
C ASP A 134 -19.01 4.07 10.96
N LYS A 135 -20.27 4.12 10.55
CA LYS A 135 -21.13 5.29 10.79
C LYS A 135 -21.73 5.30 12.19
N ASP A 136 -21.62 4.22 12.92
CA ASP A 136 -22.16 4.11 14.28
C ASP A 136 -21.43 5.05 15.22
N SER A 137 -20.14 5.21 15.02
CA SER A 137 -19.32 6.18 15.74
C SER A 137 -19.75 7.64 15.54
N LEU A 138 -20.64 7.95 14.57
CA LEU A 138 -21.17 9.31 14.38
C LEU A 138 -21.95 9.83 15.59
N GLN A 139 -22.48 8.94 16.44
CA GLN A 139 -23.12 9.33 17.70
C GLN A 139 -22.17 9.99 18.70
N LEU A 140 -20.84 9.78 18.52
CA LEU A 140 -19.80 10.33 19.38
C LEU A 140 -19.33 11.72 18.95
N VAL A 141 -19.87 12.27 17.86
CA VAL A 141 -19.50 13.61 17.36
C VAL A 141 -19.99 14.68 18.36
N THR A 142 -19.05 15.50 18.82
CA THR A 142 -19.30 16.63 19.74
C THR A 142 -18.43 17.83 19.34
N ASP A 143 -18.50 18.92 20.08
CA ASP A 143 -17.63 20.10 19.84
C ASP A 143 -16.13 19.80 20.06
N THR A 144 -15.81 18.74 20.81
CA THR A 144 -14.43 18.28 21.06
C THR A 144 -14.06 16.99 20.32
N THR A 145 -15.03 16.31 19.73
CA THR A 145 -14.82 15.03 19.06
C THR A 145 -15.28 15.09 17.60
N THR A 146 -14.37 14.90 16.68
CA THR A 146 -14.65 14.78 15.23
C THR A 146 -14.51 13.32 14.79
N VAL A 147 -15.44 12.84 13.98
CA VAL A 147 -15.34 11.51 13.36
C VAL A 147 -14.85 11.65 11.91
N LYS A 148 -13.70 11.09 11.62
CA LYS A 148 -13.13 11.01 10.27
C LYS A 148 -13.52 9.66 9.65
N LEU A 149 -14.52 9.71 8.76
CA LEU A 149 -14.98 8.53 8.03
C LEU A 149 -14.01 8.18 6.91
N VAL A 150 -13.42 6.99 6.98
CA VAL A 150 -12.51 6.45 5.97
C VAL A 150 -13.29 5.60 4.97
N SER A 151 -13.06 5.78 3.68
CA SER A 151 -13.57 4.92 2.63
C SER A 151 -12.47 4.59 1.62
N THR A 152 -12.35 3.32 1.23
CA THR A 152 -11.37 2.87 0.23
C THR A 152 -12.10 2.33 -0.99
N ARG A 153 -11.73 2.83 -2.19
CA ARG A 153 -12.28 2.39 -3.47
C ARG A 153 -11.14 2.25 -4.48
N MET A 154 -11.06 1.10 -5.14
CA MET A 154 -10.04 0.81 -6.17
C MET A 154 -8.64 1.21 -5.71
N GLY A 155 -8.26 0.84 -4.48
CA GLY A 155 -6.97 1.16 -3.88
C GLY A 155 -6.78 2.63 -3.46
N ARG A 156 -7.78 3.52 -3.68
CA ARG A 156 -7.72 4.92 -3.27
C ARG A 156 -8.51 5.14 -1.98
N THR A 157 -7.83 5.58 -0.93
CA THR A 157 -8.44 5.94 0.35
C THR A 157 -8.83 7.41 0.35
N THR A 158 -10.10 7.68 0.70
CA THR A 158 -10.66 9.02 0.91
C THR A 158 -11.17 9.16 2.33
N THR A 159 -11.08 10.33 2.88
CA THR A 159 -11.54 10.69 4.23
C THR A 159 -12.63 11.76 4.14
N LYS A 160 -13.57 11.75 5.09
CA LYS A 160 -14.60 12.77 5.26
C LYS A 160 -14.72 13.10 6.74
N ASP A 161 -14.53 14.36 7.09
CA ASP A 161 -14.70 14.84 8.47
C ASP A 161 -16.17 15.10 8.75
N MET A 162 -16.63 14.54 9.87
CA MET A 162 -17.97 14.71 10.40
C MET A 162 -17.87 15.51 11.71
N THR A 163 -18.01 16.83 11.57
CA THR A 163 -18.20 17.75 12.70
C THR A 163 -19.67 17.86 13.05
N PRO A 164 -20.07 18.45 14.21
CA PRO A 164 -21.48 18.66 14.53
C PRO A 164 -22.23 19.40 13.43
N ASP A 165 -21.62 20.42 12.83
CA ASP A 165 -22.27 21.20 11.76
C ASP A 165 -22.42 20.39 10.46
N ALA A 166 -21.35 19.68 10.04
CA ALA A 166 -21.42 18.79 8.87
C ALA A 166 -22.45 17.66 9.06
N PHE A 167 -22.61 17.16 10.29
CA PHE A 167 -23.61 16.18 10.61
C PHE A 167 -25.02 16.76 10.54
N ARG A 168 -25.27 17.93 11.17
CA ARG A 168 -26.58 18.62 11.12
C ARG A 168 -26.98 18.99 9.69
N GLU A 169 -26.04 19.46 8.87
CA GLU A 169 -26.29 19.74 7.46
C GLU A 169 -26.74 18.48 6.71
N GLN A 170 -26.12 17.35 6.99
CA GLN A 170 -26.41 16.09 6.29
C GLN A 170 -27.69 15.40 6.77
N TYR A 171 -27.98 15.40 8.09
CA TYR A 171 -29.03 14.61 8.72
C TYR A 171 -30.22 15.43 9.25
N GLY A 172 -30.01 16.72 9.55
CA GLY A 172 -31.05 17.62 10.03
C GLY A 172 -31.38 17.48 11.53
N PHE A 173 -30.52 16.82 12.31
CA PHE A 173 -30.63 16.68 13.76
C PHE A 173 -29.23 16.53 14.40
N ASP A 174 -29.15 16.54 15.73
CA ASP A 174 -27.87 16.43 16.43
C ASP A 174 -27.28 15.00 16.37
N PRO A 175 -25.93 14.84 16.36
CA PRO A 175 -25.25 13.57 16.18
C PRO A 175 -25.72 12.45 17.10
N ILE A 176 -25.98 12.74 18.37
CA ILE A 176 -26.43 11.74 19.37
C ILE A 176 -27.72 11.02 18.93
N HIS A 177 -28.58 11.67 18.16
CA HIS A 177 -29.86 11.12 17.71
C HIS A 177 -29.77 10.16 16.52
N ILE A 178 -28.54 9.84 16.07
CA ILE A 178 -28.37 8.77 15.07
C ILE A 178 -28.74 7.39 15.67
N VAL A 179 -28.62 7.25 16.98
CA VAL A 179 -29.07 6.06 17.72
C VAL A 179 -30.59 5.92 17.64
N ASP A 180 -31.33 7.04 17.79
CA ASP A 180 -32.79 7.08 17.66
C ASP A 180 -33.24 6.70 16.23
N LEU A 181 -32.49 7.14 15.21
CA LEU A 181 -32.72 6.73 13.84
C LEU A 181 -32.61 5.22 13.65
N LYS A 182 -31.54 4.60 14.21
CA LYS A 182 -31.31 3.16 14.17
C LYS A 182 -32.34 2.39 15.01
N ALA A 183 -32.75 2.92 16.14
CA ALA A 183 -33.79 2.35 16.96
C ALA A 183 -35.12 2.16 16.19
N LEU A 184 -35.43 3.10 15.29
CA LEU A 184 -36.65 3.06 14.48
C LEU A 184 -36.50 2.21 13.21
N MET A 185 -35.41 2.43 12.42
CA MET A 185 -35.28 1.76 11.13
C MET A 185 -34.58 0.40 11.18
N GLY A 186 -33.91 0.10 12.30
CA GLY A 186 -33.03 -1.05 12.45
C GLY A 186 -31.69 -0.86 11.74
N ASP A 187 -30.81 -1.84 11.90
CA ASP A 187 -29.56 -1.94 11.18
C ASP A 187 -29.32 -3.37 10.70
N SER A 188 -29.30 -3.55 9.37
CA SER A 188 -29.11 -4.87 8.77
C SER A 188 -27.67 -5.37 8.88
N SER A 189 -26.68 -4.50 9.10
CA SER A 189 -25.28 -4.89 9.24
C SER A 189 -25.01 -5.57 10.58
N ASP A 190 -25.70 -5.11 11.64
CA ASP A 190 -25.59 -5.62 12.99
C ASP A 190 -26.80 -6.49 13.41
N ASN A 191 -27.71 -6.68 12.45
CA ASN A 191 -28.95 -7.42 12.68
C ASN A 191 -29.80 -6.81 13.80
N ILE A 192 -29.79 -5.46 13.91
CA ILE A 192 -30.65 -4.72 14.82
C ILE A 192 -32.02 -4.59 14.18
N PRO A 193 -33.11 -5.06 14.84
CA PRO A 193 -34.40 -5.23 14.17
C PRO A 193 -35.15 -3.96 13.85
N GLY A 194 -35.05 -2.92 14.68
CA GLY A 194 -35.86 -1.72 14.57
C GLY A 194 -37.38 -1.97 14.67
N VAL A 195 -38.16 -1.00 14.26
CA VAL A 195 -39.62 -1.13 14.18
C VAL A 195 -40.04 -1.74 12.84
N LYS A 196 -40.65 -2.89 12.83
CA LYS A 196 -41.02 -3.62 11.61
C LYS A 196 -41.83 -2.78 10.63
N GLY A 197 -41.28 -2.52 9.47
CA GLY A 197 -41.91 -1.77 8.38
C GLY A 197 -41.83 -0.25 8.53
N VAL A 198 -40.99 0.26 9.41
CA VAL A 198 -40.52 1.63 9.46
C VAL A 198 -39.16 1.67 8.74
N GLY A 199 -39.10 2.29 7.59
CA GLY A 199 -37.86 2.42 6.80
C GLY A 199 -37.20 3.78 7.00
N GLU A 200 -35.97 3.92 6.47
CA GLU A 200 -35.10 5.09 6.63
C GLU A 200 -35.81 6.45 6.44
N LYS A 201 -36.59 6.62 5.37
CA LYS A 201 -37.29 7.90 5.11
C LYS A 201 -38.30 8.25 6.19
N THR A 202 -39.00 7.26 6.74
CA THR A 202 -39.99 7.47 7.81
C THR A 202 -39.30 7.74 9.14
N ALA A 203 -38.29 6.95 9.46
CA ALA A 203 -37.50 7.12 10.67
C ALA A 203 -36.78 8.49 10.67
N MET A 204 -36.17 8.87 9.54
CA MET A 204 -35.51 10.17 9.37
C MET A 204 -36.47 11.35 9.65
N ALA A 205 -37.67 11.34 9.06
CA ALA A 205 -38.64 12.41 9.29
C ALA A 205 -39.13 12.47 10.75
N LEU A 206 -39.26 11.31 11.42
CA LEU A 206 -39.65 11.26 12.84
C LEU A 206 -38.53 11.78 13.74
N VAL A 207 -37.26 11.38 13.50
CA VAL A 207 -36.13 11.87 14.29
C VAL A 207 -35.86 13.36 14.05
N GLN A 208 -35.97 13.84 12.83
CA GLN A 208 -35.90 15.29 12.55
C GLN A 208 -36.98 16.09 13.29
N ARG A 209 -38.15 15.49 13.56
CA ARG A 209 -39.29 16.14 14.24
C ARG A 209 -39.22 16.04 15.76
N TYR A 210 -38.85 14.86 16.30
CA TYR A 210 -38.94 14.56 17.73
C TYR A 210 -37.56 14.43 18.40
N HIS A 211 -36.49 14.34 17.62
CA HIS A 211 -35.13 14.11 18.05
C HIS A 211 -34.91 12.74 18.71
N SER A 212 -35.72 12.36 19.71
CA SER A 212 -35.58 11.10 20.43
C SER A 212 -36.81 10.19 20.28
N ILE A 213 -36.60 8.87 20.44
CA ILE A 213 -37.71 7.91 20.51
C ILE A 213 -38.61 8.18 21.73
N ASP A 214 -38.09 8.65 22.84
CA ASP A 214 -38.89 8.99 24.02
C ASP A 214 -39.85 10.14 23.72
N ALA A 215 -39.40 11.20 23.08
CA ALA A 215 -40.27 12.33 22.69
C ALA A 215 -41.30 11.89 21.63
N LEU A 216 -40.90 10.99 20.71
CA LEU A 216 -41.82 10.40 19.74
C LEU A 216 -42.93 9.60 20.41
N TYR A 217 -42.58 8.68 21.31
CA TYR A 217 -43.56 7.83 22.01
C TYR A 217 -44.42 8.62 23.00
N ALA A 218 -43.91 9.72 23.58
CA ALA A 218 -44.71 10.66 24.37
C ALA A 218 -45.75 11.39 23.50
N ALA A 219 -45.54 11.55 22.18
CA ALA A 219 -46.50 12.17 21.27
C ALA A 219 -47.57 11.18 20.74
N MET A 220 -47.50 9.91 21.07
CA MET A 220 -48.48 8.92 20.65
C MET A 220 -49.86 9.18 21.35
N PRO A 221 -50.98 8.90 20.68
CA PRO A 221 -51.11 8.21 19.38
C PRO A 221 -51.18 9.13 18.14
N THR A 222 -50.83 10.39 18.24
CA THR A 222 -50.98 11.40 17.16
C THR A 222 -49.64 12.03 16.73
N PRO A 223 -48.62 11.23 16.38
CA PRO A 223 -47.32 11.78 15.98
C PRO A 223 -47.43 12.47 14.61
N GLU A 224 -46.64 13.51 14.41
CA GLU A 224 -46.52 14.24 13.15
C GLU A 224 -45.25 13.85 12.41
N MET A 225 -45.33 13.83 11.06
CA MET A 225 -44.15 13.62 10.17
C MET A 225 -43.43 14.94 9.85
N ALA A 226 -44.18 16.05 9.91
CA ALA A 226 -43.72 17.43 9.79
C ALA A 226 -44.74 18.33 10.55
N PRO A 227 -44.41 19.61 10.86
CA PRO A 227 -45.35 20.49 11.55
C PRO A 227 -46.70 20.55 10.83
N GLY A 228 -47.80 20.17 11.54
CA GLY A 228 -49.17 20.11 11.00
C GLY A 228 -49.45 18.97 10.04
N THR A 229 -48.53 18.02 9.86
CA THR A 229 -48.71 16.83 9.01
C THR A 229 -48.70 15.56 9.83
N PRO A 230 -49.87 15.01 10.20
CA PRO A 230 -49.98 13.78 11.00
C PRO A 230 -49.34 12.58 10.30
N ALA A 231 -48.78 11.68 11.08
CA ALA A 231 -48.31 10.38 10.58
C ALA A 231 -49.50 9.57 10.05
N LYS A 232 -49.27 8.79 8.99
CA LYS A 232 -50.30 7.90 8.43
C LYS A 232 -50.75 6.87 9.47
N PRO A 233 -52.01 6.49 9.56
CA PRO A 233 -52.52 5.51 10.54
C PRO A 233 -51.75 4.20 10.57
N GLY A 234 -51.27 3.75 9.39
CA GLY A 234 -50.42 2.55 9.31
C GLY A 234 -49.03 2.71 9.92
N VAL A 235 -48.46 3.91 9.96
CA VAL A 235 -47.19 4.19 10.66
C VAL A 235 -47.44 4.25 12.16
N VAL A 236 -48.50 4.95 12.59
CA VAL A 236 -48.91 5.04 14.02
C VAL A 236 -49.08 3.66 14.61
N LYS A 237 -49.81 2.77 13.89
CA LYS A 237 -50.01 1.38 14.34
C LYS A 237 -48.68 0.64 14.51
N LYS A 238 -47.79 0.74 13.52
CA LYS A 238 -46.47 0.07 13.56
C LYS A 238 -45.60 0.57 14.72
N LEU A 239 -45.59 1.88 14.96
CA LEU A 239 -44.87 2.46 16.09
C LEU A 239 -45.40 1.97 17.42
N ALA A 240 -46.74 1.96 17.60
CA ALA A 240 -47.35 1.47 18.83
C ALA A 240 -47.10 -0.03 19.10
N GLU A 241 -47.14 -0.86 18.04
CA GLU A 241 -46.85 -2.29 18.14
C GLU A 241 -45.35 -2.60 18.29
N GLY A 242 -44.48 -1.67 17.92
CA GLY A 242 -43.02 -1.85 17.87
C GLY A 242 -42.23 -1.09 18.92
N GLU A 243 -42.88 -0.51 19.95
CA GLU A 243 -42.19 0.31 20.96
C GLU A 243 -41.10 -0.46 21.71
N GLU A 244 -41.43 -1.68 22.19
CA GLU A 244 -40.46 -2.53 22.91
C GLU A 244 -39.25 -2.84 22.03
N MET A 245 -39.48 -3.15 20.76
CA MET A 245 -38.44 -3.44 19.79
C MET A 245 -37.58 -2.19 19.47
N ALA A 246 -38.20 -1.01 19.42
CA ALA A 246 -37.46 0.25 19.23
C ALA A 246 -36.52 0.51 20.44
N ARG A 247 -37.00 0.30 21.67
CA ARG A 247 -36.20 0.49 22.89
C ARG A 247 -35.03 -0.49 22.94
N MET A 248 -35.28 -1.78 22.68
CA MET A 248 -34.22 -2.78 22.59
C MET A 248 -33.21 -2.42 21.48
N SER A 249 -33.68 -1.96 20.33
CA SER A 249 -32.80 -1.54 19.22
C SER A 249 -32.01 -0.30 19.55
N TYR A 250 -32.54 0.63 20.34
CA TYR A 250 -31.84 1.77 20.87
C TYR A 250 -30.65 1.34 21.75
N ASP A 251 -30.91 0.44 22.71
CA ASP A 251 -29.89 -0.06 23.62
C ASP A 251 -28.78 -0.80 22.86
N LEU A 252 -29.13 -1.61 21.86
CA LEU A 252 -28.17 -2.32 21.02
C LEU A 252 -27.30 -1.39 20.14
N ALA A 253 -27.90 -0.29 19.64
CA ALA A 253 -27.20 0.68 18.78
C ALA A 253 -26.37 1.71 19.57
N THR A 254 -26.62 1.83 20.89
CA THR A 254 -25.91 2.81 21.73
C THR A 254 -24.48 2.36 22.01
N ILE A 255 -23.52 3.25 21.74
CA ILE A 255 -22.13 3.08 22.16
C ILE A 255 -22.03 3.51 23.63
N HIS A 256 -21.56 2.59 24.47
CA HIS A 256 -21.37 2.85 25.91
C HIS A 256 -20.00 3.48 26.13
N ALA A 257 -19.97 4.63 26.78
CA ALA A 257 -18.77 5.43 27.00
C ALA A 257 -18.20 5.28 28.44
N ASP A 258 -18.47 4.13 29.08
CA ASP A 258 -18.12 3.83 30.47
C ASP A 258 -17.37 2.49 30.63
N ALA A 259 -16.73 2.02 29.57
CA ALA A 259 -15.91 0.81 29.62
C ALA A 259 -14.82 0.93 30.70
N PRO A 260 -14.59 -0.13 31.51
CA PRO A 260 -13.66 -0.08 32.63
C PRO A 260 -12.19 -0.19 32.17
N ILE A 261 -11.74 0.76 31.35
CA ILE A 261 -10.36 0.89 30.92
C ILE A 261 -9.64 1.97 31.70
N GLU A 262 -8.37 1.73 32.01
CA GLU A 262 -7.47 2.78 32.47
C GLU A 262 -6.97 3.54 31.22
N PHE A 263 -7.27 4.83 31.15
CA PHE A 263 -6.88 5.68 30.04
C PHE A 263 -6.45 7.06 30.53
N ASP A 264 -5.31 7.51 30.06
CA ASP A 264 -4.74 8.84 30.27
C ASP A 264 -4.15 9.31 28.93
N PRO A 265 -4.62 10.44 28.33
CA PRO A 265 -4.11 10.92 27.04
C PRO A 265 -2.59 11.17 27.04
N GLU A 266 -1.99 11.55 28.15
CA GLU A 266 -0.55 11.79 28.26
C GLU A 266 0.27 10.48 28.11
N GLN A 267 -0.32 9.33 28.38
CA GLN A 267 0.34 8.03 28.16
C GLN A 267 0.33 7.60 26.68
N ASN A 268 -0.53 8.22 25.87
CA ASN A 268 -0.72 7.96 24.45
C ASN A 268 0.02 8.94 23.53
N LEU A 269 0.87 9.80 24.08
CA LEU A 269 1.69 10.73 23.29
C LEU A 269 2.48 9.97 22.21
N CYS A 270 2.53 10.55 21.02
CA CYS A 270 3.34 10.01 19.93
C CYS A 270 4.82 9.94 20.36
N ARG A 271 5.42 8.79 20.19
CA ARG A 271 6.81 8.48 20.59
C ARG A 271 7.60 8.00 19.40
N GLU A 272 8.91 8.14 19.46
CA GLU A 272 9.79 7.50 18.49
C GLU A 272 9.63 5.98 18.53
N ALA A 273 9.52 5.38 17.35
CA ALA A 273 9.40 3.93 17.19
C ALA A 273 10.66 3.21 17.71
N ASP A 274 10.53 1.93 18.00
CA ASP A 274 11.66 1.02 18.13
C ASP A 274 12.13 0.67 16.71
N ASN A 275 13.10 1.45 16.23
CA ASN A 275 13.55 1.35 14.85
C ASN A 275 14.16 -0.01 14.53
N ASP A 276 14.83 -0.67 15.48
CA ASP A 276 15.46 -1.97 15.29
C ASP A 276 14.39 -3.07 15.15
N ALA A 277 13.39 -3.07 16.05
CA ALA A 277 12.28 -4.01 15.98
C ALA A 277 11.43 -3.77 14.72
N LEU A 278 11.17 -2.51 14.37
CA LEU A 278 10.39 -2.15 13.20
C LEU A 278 11.11 -2.52 11.89
N TYR A 279 12.43 -2.34 11.84
CA TYR A 279 13.25 -2.77 10.72
C TYR A 279 13.13 -4.27 10.47
N GLN A 280 13.26 -5.10 11.53
CA GLN A 280 13.13 -6.56 11.42
C GLN A 280 11.73 -6.97 10.97
N LEU A 281 10.67 -6.41 11.55
CA LEU A 281 9.31 -6.71 11.13
C LEU A 281 9.05 -6.35 9.67
N PHE A 282 9.55 -5.20 9.20
CA PHE A 282 9.38 -4.81 7.80
C PHE A 282 10.19 -5.67 6.84
N LEU A 283 11.32 -6.22 7.29
CA LEU A 283 12.06 -7.22 6.52
C LEU A 283 11.27 -8.53 6.40
N ASP A 284 10.79 -9.06 7.52
CA ASP A 284 10.02 -10.31 7.55
C ASP A 284 8.72 -10.20 6.73
N LEU A 285 8.15 -9.00 6.65
CA LEU A 285 6.96 -8.67 5.85
C LEU A 285 7.30 -8.25 4.41
N GLU A 286 8.57 -8.17 4.05
CA GLU A 286 9.07 -7.74 2.73
C GLU A 286 8.63 -6.31 2.33
N PHE A 287 8.56 -5.39 3.31
CA PHE A 287 8.13 -4.00 3.13
C PHE A 287 9.30 -3.04 2.87
N ALA A 288 10.15 -3.32 1.87
CA ALA A 288 11.33 -2.52 1.55
C ALA A 288 11.03 -1.01 1.41
N LYS A 289 9.93 -0.65 0.74
CA LYS A 289 9.53 0.77 0.58
C LYS A 289 9.17 1.46 1.91
N LEU A 290 8.70 0.72 2.91
CA LEU A 290 8.43 1.29 4.23
C LEU A 290 9.73 1.45 5.03
N ILE A 291 10.71 0.56 4.87
CA ILE A 291 12.06 0.72 5.44
C ILE A 291 12.65 2.05 4.97
N ASP A 292 12.61 2.32 3.66
CA ASP A 292 13.08 3.58 3.08
C ASP A 292 12.27 4.80 3.58
N LYS A 293 10.94 4.68 3.58
CA LYS A 293 10.05 5.77 3.99
C LYS A 293 10.26 6.19 5.43
N TYR A 294 10.50 5.23 6.33
CA TYR A 294 10.75 5.47 7.75
C TYR A 294 12.23 5.77 8.05
N GLY A 295 13.12 5.71 7.03
CA GLY A 295 14.56 5.94 7.20
C GLY A 295 15.21 4.92 8.12
N LEU A 296 14.68 3.68 8.17
CA LEU A 296 15.18 2.63 9.02
C LEU A 296 16.50 2.10 8.46
N THR A 297 17.44 1.80 9.36
CA THR A 297 18.74 1.20 9.04
C THR A 297 18.91 -0.10 9.81
N ALA A 298 19.69 -1.02 9.27
CA ALA A 298 19.98 -2.29 9.93
C ALA A 298 20.60 -2.06 11.33
N PRO A 299 20.12 -2.78 12.36
CA PRO A 299 20.66 -2.69 13.72
C PRO A 299 22.17 -2.95 13.76
N GLN A 300 22.92 -2.07 14.39
CA GLN A 300 24.35 -2.31 14.63
C GLN A 300 24.53 -3.33 15.77
N GLY A 301 24.70 -4.61 15.45
CA GLY A 301 25.20 -5.54 16.44
C GLY A 301 24.60 -6.94 16.56
N GLU A 302 23.54 -7.33 15.89
CA GLU A 302 23.04 -8.72 15.96
C GLU A 302 23.12 -9.47 14.63
N LYS A 303 24.14 -10.31 14.51
CA LYS A 303 24.18 -11.40 13.53
C LYS A 303 23.24 -12.50 14.01
N LYS A 304 22.00 -12.57 13.50
CA LYS A 304 21.18 -13.78 13.59
C LYS A 304 21.24 -14.57 12.30
N SER A 305 21.64 -15.79 12.50
CA SER A 305 21.97 -16.87 11.59
C SER A 305 20.80 -17.36 10.73
N ALA A 306 21.06 -17.59 9.49
CA ALA A 306 21.04 -18.80 8.68
C ALA A 306 20.96 -18.42 7.21
N GLY A 307 22.03 -17.88 6.72
CA GLY A 307 22.34 -17.59 5.32
C GLY A 307 23.71 -16.94 5.29
N GLU A 308 24.49 -17.13 4.29
CA GLU A 308 25.78 -16.49 4.12
C GLU A 308 25.66 -14.98 4.35
N THR A 309 26.38 -14.47 5.36
CA THR A 309 26.34 -13.03 5.69
C THR A 309 27.08 -12.27 4.61
N PHE A 310 26.35 -11.56 3.76
CA PHE A 310 26.91 -10.61 2.82
C PHE A 310 27.03 -9.24 3.50
N ASP A 311 28.25 -8.68 3.53
CA ASP A 311 28.54 -7.39 4.17
C ASP A 311 28.97 -6.29 3.19
N GLY A 312 29.01 -6.61 1.88
CA GLY A 312 29.44 -5.69 0.82
C GLY A 312 30.95 -5.38 0.84
N SER A 313 31.74 -5.99 1.72
CA SER A 313 33.17 -5.73 1.82
C SER A 313 33.91 -6.21 0.57
N CYS A 314 34.83 -5.39 0.08
CA CYS A 314 35.61 -5.65 -1.13
C CYS A 314 36.87 -4.80 -1.15
N VAL A 315 37.95 -5.35 -1.66
CA VAL A 315 39.17 -4.60 -2.00
C VAL A 315 39.08 -4.17 -3.47
N SER A 316 39.07 -2.87 -3.74
CA SER A 316 38.94 -2.34 -5.10
C SER A 316 40.20 -1.64 -5.55
N GLU A 317 40.48 -1.70 -6.86
CA GLU A 317 41.54 -0.98 -7.53
C GLU A 317 40.99 -0.25 -8.77
N THR A 318 41.58 0.90 -9.11
CA THR A 318 41.36 1.56 -10.42
C THR A 318 42.49 1.15 -11.34
N VAL A 319 42.13 0.69 -12.54
CA VAL A 319 43.08 0.23 -13.55
C VAL A 319 43.30 1.32 -14.57
N ASP A 320 44.56 1.70 -14.76
CA ASP A 320 45.00 2.77 -15.65
C ASP A 320 46.19 2.37 -16.57
N SER A 321 46.55 1.08 -16.58
CA SER A 321 47.65 0.58 -17.39
C SER A 321 47.25 -0.68 -18.18
N ARG A 322 47.84 -0.81 -19.39
CA ARG A 322 47.64 -1.98 -20.26
C ARG A 322 48.15 -3.27 -19.61
N ASP A 323 49.32 -3.20 -18.99
CA ASP A 323 49.92 -4.39 -18.35
C ASP A 323 49.00 -4.95 -17.28
N ARG A 324 48.44 -4.05 -16.44
CA ARG A 324 47.49 -4.49 -15.39
C ARG A 324 46.18 -5.06 -15.97
N MET A 325 45.67 -4.49 -17.05
CA MET A 325 44.54 -5.03 -17.78
C MET A 325 44.80 -6.46 -18.28
N GLU A 326 45.96 -6.67 -18.91
CA GLU A 326 46.33 -7.97 -19.48
C GLU A 326 46.49 -9.04 -18.36
N GLU A 327 47.09 -8.65 -17.22
CA GLU A 327 47.14 -9.50 -16.02
C GLU A 327 45.74 -9.89 -15.53
N LEU A 328 44.83 -8.92 -15.43
CA LEU A 328 43.45 -9.16 -15.00
C LEU A 328 42.67 -10.03 -15.99
N LEU A 329 42.81 -9.79 -17.29
CA LEU A 329 42.18 -10.65 -18.31
C LEU A 329 42.71 -12.08 -18.23
N ALA A 330 44.02 -12.30 -17.97
CA ALA A 330 44.57 -13.62 -17.75
C ALA A 330 44.02 -14.26 -16.49
N LEU A 331 43.96 -13.51 -15.38
CA LEU A 331 43.39 -13.95 -14.12
C LEU A 331 41.92 -14.37 -14.26
N TRP A 332 41.09 -13.55 -14.92
CA TRP A 332 39.66 -13.81 -15.07
C TRP A 332 39.34 -15.02 -15.96
N ARG A 333 40.22 -15.38 -16.90
CA ARG A 333 40.11 -16.65 -17.66
C ARG A 333 40.31 -17.91 -16.81
N GLU A 334 40.98 -17.77 -15.67
CA GLU A 334 41.21 -18.85 -14.70
C GLU A 334 40.19 -18.88 -13.57
N ARG A 335 39.29 -17.88 -13.52
CA ARG A 335 38.21 -17.81 -12.53
C ARG A 335 36.95 -18.47 -13.06
N ASP A 336 36.20 -19.12 -12.16
CA ASP A 336 34.93 -19.71 -12.51
C ASP A 336 33.93 -18.64 -12.99
N TRP A 337 33.93 -17.48 -12.31
CA TRP A 337 33.02 -16.36 -12.60
C TRP A 337 33.67 -15.02 -12.29
N VAL A 338 33.28 -14.04 -13.10
CA VAL A 338 33.44 -12.61 -12.79
C VAL A 338 32.07 -11.93 -12.83
N ASN A 339 31.87 -10.93 -11.97
CA ASN A 339 30.62 -10.20 -11.84
C ASN A 339 30.82 -8.81 -12.43
N VAL A 340 30.03 -8.47 -13.42
CA VAL A 340 30.25 -7.25 -14.20
C VAL A 340 29.06 -6.31 -14.03
N LEU A 341 29.39 -5.07 -13.69
CA LEU A 341 28.44 -3.97 -13.69
C LEU A 341 29.03 -2.82 -14.49
N ALA A 342 28.37 -2.48 -15.60
CA ALA A 342 28.78 -1.38 -16.49
C ALA A 342 27.70 -0.30 -16.49
N LEU A 343 28.12 0.97 -16.58
CA LEU A 343 27.17 2.05 -16.84
C LEU A 343 26.58 1.90 -18.25
N PRO A 344 25.37 2.43 -18.50
CA PRO A 344 24.73 2.37 -19.81
C PRO A 344 25.55 2.98 -20.95
N SER A 345 26.42 3.96 -20.65
CA SER A 345 27.37 4.58 -21.60
C SER A 345 28.63 3.77 -21.81
N LEU A 346 28.88 2.71 -21.03
CA LEU A 346 30.13 1.95 -20.94
C LEU A 346 31.36 2.79 -20.49
N ASP A 347 31.18 4.04 -20.10
CA ASP A 347 32.28 4.90 -19.65
C ASP A 347 32.93 4.44 -18.34
N VAL A 348 32.17 3.74 -17.52
CA VAL A 348 32.65 3.11 -16.28
C VAL A 348 32.21 1.65 -16.25
N VAL A 349 33.18 0.77 -16.02
CA VAL A 349 32.99 -0.65 -15.89
C VAL A 349 33.64 -1.12 -14.59
N CYS A 350 32.89 -1.85 -13.78
CA CYS A 350 33.37 -2.53 -12.59
C CYS A 350 33.30 -4.03 -12.79
N VAL A 351 34.39 -4.71 -12.55
CA VAL A 351 34.50 -6.19 -12.59
C VAL A 351 34.91 -6.68 -11.23
N ALA A 352 34.05 -7.46 -10.59
CA ALA A 352 34.32 -8.05 -9.28
C ALA A 352 34.51 -9.57 -9.40
N TRP A 353 35.36 -10.11 -8.57
CA TRP A 353 35.62 -11.55 -8.47
C TRP A 353 35.94 -11.96 -7.03
N GLU A 354 35.96 -13.24 -6.77
CA GLU A 354 36.36 -13.81 -5.49
C GLU A 354 37.67 -14.56 -5.62
N GLU A 355 38.61 -14.31 -4.71
CA GLU A 355 39.87 -15.05 -4.60
C GLU A 355 39.62 -16.41 -3.94
N PRO A 356 40.51 -17.41 -4.12
CA PRO A 356 40.35 -18.75 -3.53
C PRO A 356 40.24 -18.73 -2.00
N GLU A 357 40.81 -17.71 -1.36
CA GLU A 357 40.74 -17.52 0.09
C GLU A 357 39.44 -16.82 0.56
N GLY A 358 38.50 -16.52 -0.36
CA GLY A 358 37.23 -15.89 -0.06
C GLY A 358 37.29 -14.35 0.02
N GLU A 359 38.45 -13.74 -0.31
CA GLU A 359 38.55 -12.28 -0.42
C GLU A 359 37.86 -11.81 -1.69
N ARG A 360 36.96 -10.83 -1.56
CA ARG A 360 36.28 -10.21 -2.71
C ARG A 360 37.10 -9.04 -3.22
N ARG A 361 37.31 -9.00 -4.54
CA ARG A 361 38.07 -7.96 -5.22
C ARG A 361 37.26 -7.34 -6.35
N ALA A 362 37.57 -6.09 -6.68
CA ALA A 362 36.98 -5.40 -7.81
C ALA A 362 38.01 -4.52 -8.53
N ALA A 363 37.93 -4.49 -9.86
CA ALA A 363 38.67 -3.59 -10.73
C ALA A 363 37.72 -2.62 -11.41
N LEU A 364 38.06 -1.33 -11.39
CA LEU A 364 37.28 -0.26 -12.00
C LEU A 364 38.06 0.34 -13.17
N PHE A 365 37.33 0.56 -14.25
CA PHE A 365 37.85 1.10 -15.50
C PHE A 365 37.05 2.33 -15.90
N PHE A 366 37.74 3.45 -16.13
CA PHE A 366 37.12 4.73 -16.50
C PHE A 366 37.63 5.17 -17.88
N ALA A 367 36.70 5.44 -18.79
CA ALA A 367 37.05 5.84 -20.17
C ALA A 367 37.83 7.15 -20.24
N ASP A 368 37.57 8.09 -19.33
CA ASP A 368 38.23 9.40 -19.27
C ASP A 368 39.67 9.35 -18.71
N LYS A 369 40.02 8.23 -18.06
CA LYS A 369 41.33 8.09 -17.39
C LYS A 369 42.29 7.19 -18.15
N TRP A 370 41.85 6.55 -19.24
CA TRP A 370 42.65 5.52 -19.86
C TRP A 370 42.34 5.29 -21.34
N ASP A 371 43.35 5.51 -22.23
CA ASP A 371 43.24 5.41 -23.70
C ASP A 371 42.94 3.99 -24.22
N CYS A 372 43.18 2.95 -23.40
CA CYS A 372 42.94 1.55 -23.77
C CYS A 372 41.58 1.01 -23.32
N HIS A 373 40.68 1.86 -22.85
CA HIS A 373 39.35 1.44 -22.35
C HIS A 373 38.56 0.64 -23.39
N ASN A 374 38.52 1.07 -24.64
CA ASN A 374 37.86 0.36 -25.72
C ASN A 374 38.50 -1.01 -26.04
N ASP A 375 39.82 -1.15 -25.87
CA ASP A 375 40.52 -2.43 -26.04
C ASP A 375 40.11 -3.41 -24.94
N LEU A 376 39.94 -2.92 -23.68
CA LEU A 376 39.40 -3.70 -22.57
C LEU A 376 37.99 -4.18 -22.88
N LEU A 377 37.08 -3.27 -23.29
CA LEU A 377 35.70 -3.63 -23.58
C LEU A 377 35.63 -4.77 -24.59
N ARG A 378 36.39 -4.67 -25.69
CA ARG A 378 36.45 -5.73 -26.70
C ARG A 378 37.08 -7.01 -26.17
N ALA A 379 38.24 -6.92 -25.49
CA ALA A 379 38.94 -8.10 -24.97
C ALA A 379 38.19 -8.86 -23.92
N MET A 380 37.41 -8.15 -23.07
CA MET A 380 36.65 -8.75 -21.98
C MET A 380 35.28 -9.26 -22.46
N PHE A 381 34.50 -8.39 -23.14
CA PHE A 381 33.10 -8.72 -23.45
C PHE A 381 32.96 -9.72 -24.62
N SER A 382 33.99 -9.88 -25.48
CA SER A 382 33.98 -10.88 -26.54
C SER A 382 34.78 -12.16 -26.22
N ASP A 383 35.36 -12.30 -25.04
CA ASP A 383 36.09 -13.51 -24.64
C ASP A 383 35.15 -14.52 -23.93
N GLY A 384 34.76 -15.56 -24.66
CA GLY A 384 33.88 -16.64 -24.12
C GLY A 384 34.53 -17.48 -23.03
N ARG A 385 35.84 -17.37 -22.77
CA ARG A 385 36.53 -18.06 -21.69
C ARG A 385 36.39 -17.34 -20.35
N ILE A 386 35.95 -16.08 -20.35
CA ILE A 386 35.64 -15.32 -19.16
C ILE A 386 34.15 -15.47 -18.92
N HIS A 387 33.75 -16.22 -17.90
CA HIS A 387 32.35 -16.42 -17.56
C HIS A 387 31.84 -15.20 -16.76
N LYS A 388 30.84 -14.53 -17.29
CA LYS A 388 30.33 -13.27 -16.77
C LYS A 388 28.93 -13.45 -16.16
N ALA A 389 28.78 -12.97 -14.93
CA ALA A 389 27.48 -12.73 -14.32
C ALA A 389 27.20 -11.22 -14.31
N VAL A 390 25.97 -10.85 -14.63
CA VAL A 390 25.55 -9.46 -14.75
C VAL A 390 24.19 -9.23 -14.09
N HIS A 391 23.76 -7.97 -14.13
CA HIS A 391 22.39 -7.57 -13.82
C HIS A 391 21.87 -6.74 -15.00
N GLY A 392 20.80 -7.23 -15.67
CA GLY A 392 20.22 -6.57 -16.84
C GLY A 392 20.96 -6.87 -18.14
N LEU A 393 21.21 -8.14 -18.44
CA LEU A 393 21.98 -8.61 -19.61
C LEU A 393 21.45 -8.05 -20.94
N LYS A 394 20.13 -8.00 -21.14
CA LYS A 394 19.55 -7.53 -22.40
C LYS A 394 19.96 -6.10 -22.75
N ALA A 395 19.93 -5.20 -21.76
CA ALA A 395 20.33 -3.81 -21.96
C ALA A 395 21.83 -3.70 -22.28
N LEU A 396 22.67 -4.40 -21.51
CA LEU A 396 24.12 -4.42 -21.74
C LEU A 396 24.46 -5.03 -23.10
N TRP A 397 23.84 -6.14 -23.48
CA TRP A 397 24.04 -6.79 -24.78
C TRP A 397 23.76 -5.84 -25.95
N ARG A 398 22.62 -5.16 -25.90
CA ARG A 398 22.25 -4.16 -26.92
C ARG A 398 23.27 -3.02 -27.03
N THR A 399 23.73 -2.51 -25.89
CA THR A 399 24.76 -1.45 -25.87
C THR A 399 26.09 -1.92 -26.48
N LEU A 400 26.53 -3.14 -26.13
CA LEU A 400 27.74 -3.72 -26.69
C LEU A 400 27.67 -3.90 -28.23
N LEU A 401 26.52 -4.38 -28.73
CA LEU A 401 26.30 -4.48 -30.18
C LEU A 401 26.33 -3.13 -30.87
N ALA A 402 25.77 -2.09 -30.26
CA ALA A 402 25.82 -0.72 -30.81
C ALA A 402 27.25 -0.18 -30.92
N GLU A 403 28.15 -0.58 -30.00
CA GLU A 403 29.57 -0.27 -30.03
C GLU A 403 30.40 -1.22 -30.94
N GLY A 404 29.72 -2.11 -31.66
CA GLY A 404 30.36 -3.08 -32.55
C GLY A 404 31.18 -4.14 -31.82
N ILE A 405 30.77 -4.47 -30.59
CA ILE A 405 31.33 -5.54 -29.77
C ILE A 405 30.38 -6.72 -29.84
N THR A 406 30.86 -7.89 -30.26
CA THR A 406 30.07 -9.11 -30.21
C THR A 406 30.17 -9.75 -28.82
N PRO A 407 29.10 -9.76 -28.01
CA PRO A 407 29.19 -10.27 -26.66
C PRO A 407 29.31 -11.80 -26.61
N ASP A 408 30.13 -12.31 -25.69
CA ASP A 408 30.30 -13.76 -25.44
C ASP A 408 30.63 -14.00 -23.95
N GLY A 409 30.42 -15.23 -23.47
CA GLY A 409 30.75 -15.66 -22.10
C GLY A 409 29.78 -15.18 -21.01
N PHE A 410 28.61 -14.66 -21.36
CA PHE A 410 27.58 -14.29 -20.40
C PHE A 410 26.75 -15.53 -20.01
N GLY A 411 26.93 -16.00 -18.79
CA GLY A 411 26.28 -17.20 -18.29
C GLY A 411 25.27 -16.98 -17.18
N PHE A 412 25.13 -15.75 -16.68
CA PHE A 412 24.18 -15.44 -15.60
C PHE A 412 23.69 -13.99 -15.64
N ASP A 413 22.37 -13.82 -15.45
CA ASP A 413 21.72 -12.53 -15.22
C ASP A 413 20.85 -12.60 -13.96
N THR A 414 21.20 -11.80 -12.96
CA THR A 414 20.47 -11.78 -11.67
C THR A 414 19.07 -11.20 -11.79
N GLU A 415 18.80 -10.29 -12.74
CA GLU A 415 17.47 -9.73 -12.98
C GLU A 415 16.51 -10.80 -13.53
N VAL A 416 16.94 -11.53 -14.55
CA VAL A 416 16.14 -12.60 -15.17
C VAL A 416 15.93 -13.77 -14.20
N ALA A 417 16.96 -14.15 -13.45
CA ALA A 417 16.85 -15.18 -12.42
C ALA A 417 15.83 -14.81 -11.35
N ALA A 418 15.87 -13.56 -10.87
CA ALA A 418 14.92 -13.04 -9.88
C ALA A 418 13.50 -12.95 -10.46
N TYR A 419 13.35 -12.55 -11.73
CA TYR A 419 12.06 -12.53 -12.42
C TYR A 419 11.42 -13.93 -12.47
N LEU A 420 12.17 -14.96 -12.83
CA LEU A 420 11.64 -16.32 -12.85
C LEU A 420 11.18 -16.81 -11.47
N LEU A 421 11.87 -16.43 -10.41
CA LEU A 421 11.52 -16.80 -9.05
C LEU A 421 10.30 -16.04 -8.51
N ALA A 422 10.05 -14.82 -8.98
CA ALA A 422 8.97 -13.97 -8.50
C ALA A 422 8.39 -13.10 -9.64
N PRO A 423 7.70 -13.67 -10.65
CA PRO A 423 7.29 -12.95 -11.87
C PRO A 423 6.25 -11.85 -11.64
N THR A 424 5.62 -11.80 -10.48
CA THR A 424 4.65 -10.78 -10.10
C THR A 424 5.25 -9.60 -9.35
N ASP A 425 6.54 -9.64 -9.05
CA ASP A 425 7.24 -8.56 -8.37
C ASP A 425 7.31 -7.30 -9.25
N GLY A 426 7.14 -6.14 -8.62
CA GLY A 426 7.13 -4.86 -9.34
C GLY A 426 8.52 -4.31 -9.71
N SER A 427 9.60 -4.90 -9.17
CA SER A 427 10.99 -4.50 -9.42
C SER A 427 11.94 -5.63 -9.04
N TYR A 428 13.08 -5.71 -9.73
CA TYR A 428 14.18 -6.67 -9.51
C TYR A 428 15.52 -5.95 -9.31
N ASP A 429 15.52 -4.68 -8.92
CA ASP A 429 16.74 -3.91 -8.68
C ASP A 429 17.64 -4.54 -7.60
N LEU A 430 18.94 -4.24 -7.68
CA LEU A 430 19.96 -4.82 -6.80
C LEU A 430 19.73 -4.45 -5.33
N GLU A 431 19.16 -3.27 -5.05
CA GLU A 431 18.82 -2.84 -3.70
C GLU A 431 17.76 -3.75 -3.08
N LYS A 432 16.70 -4.04 -3.82
CA LYS A 432 15.66 -4.94 -3.37
C LYS A 432 16.17 -6.37 -3.24
N LEU A 433 16.96 -6.85 -4.20
CA LEU A 433 17.53 -8.20 -4.16
C LEU A 433 18.52 -8.37 -3.00
N GLY A 434 19.38 -7.38 -2.75
CA GLY A 434 20.31 -7.40 -1.62
C GLY A 434 19.61 -7.50 -0.27
N LEU A 435 18.57 -6.69 -0.09
CA LEU A 435 17.72 -6.72 1.10
C LEU A 435 17.02 -8.08 1.25
N THR A 436 16.49 -8.57 0.16
CA THR A 436 15.66 -9.77 0.10
C THR A 436 16.43 -11.07 0.36
N TYR A 437 17.66 -11.21 -0.20
CA TYR A 437 18.42 -12.46 -0.10
C TYR A 437 19.44 -12.46 1.05
N PHE A 438 19.93 -11.28 1.44
CA PHE A 438 21.03 -11.18 2.41
C PHE A 438 20.70 -10.30 3.61
N ASN A 439 19.48 -9.74 3.69
CA ASN A 439 19.18 -8.72 4.70
C ASN A 439 20.21 -7.57 4.67
N PHE A 440 20.72 -7.26 3.50
CA PHE A 440 21.74 -6.24 3.26
C PHE A 440 21.13 -5.12 2.42
N GLN A 441 21.24 -3.88 2.91
CA GLN A 441 20.79 -2.71 2.17
C GLN A 441 21.97 -2.12 1.39
N PRO A 442 22.07 -2.36 0.07
CA PRO A 442 23.11 -1.77 -0.73
C PRO A 442 22.93 -0.24 -0.86
N PRO A 443 23.97 0.49 -1.24
CA PRO A 443 23.83 1.88 -1.67
C PRO A 443 22.83 2.00 -2.81
N LYS A 444 22.20 3.17 -2.99
CA LYS A 444 21.26 3.38 -4.11
C LYS A 444 22.00 3.46 -5.45
N ALA A 445 21.49 2.79 -6.47
CA ALA A 445 22.04 2.82 -7.84
C ALA A 445 22.03 4.24 -8.44
N ALA A 446 21.07 5.08 -8.06
CA ALA A 446 21.05 6.50 -8.41
C ALA A 446 22.37 7.20 -8.09
N GLY A 447 23.09 6.79 -7.04
CA GLY A 447 24.38 7.35 -6.67
C GLY A 447 25.46 7.25 -7.76
N TYR A 448 25.37 6.29 -8.69
CA TYR A 448 26.29 6.15 -9.83
C TYR A 448 25.61 6.25 -11.19
N LEU A 449 24.28 6.22 -11.26
CA LEU A 449 23.51 6.34 -12.50
C LEU A 449 23.13 7.79 -12.82
N ASP A 450 23.19 8.71 -11.86
CA ASP A 450 22.86 10.11 -12.08
C ASP A 450 23.86 10.76 -13.05
N GLU A 451 23.36 11.58 -13.98
CA GLU A 451 24.20 12.38 -14.86
C GLU A 451 25.13 13.27 -14.04
N GLY A 452 26.43 13.05 -14.19
CA GLY A 452 27.44 13.80 -13.43
C GLY A 452 27.97 13.12 -12.18
N ALA A 453 27.50 11.93 -11.81
CA ALA A 453 28.03 11.16 -10.67
C ALA A 453 29.57 10.96 -10.76
N PHE A 454 30.10 10.80 -11.98
CA PHE A 454 31.54 10.73 -12.30
C PHE A 454 32.05 11.98 -13.01
N GLY A 455 31.31 13.09 -12.97
CA GLY A 455 31.71 14.33 -13.63
C GLY A 455 32.90 15.03 -12.95
N PRO A 456 33.53 16.01 -13.62
CA PRO A 456 34.77 16.64 -13.15
C PRO A 456 34.63 17.45 -11.85
N LEU A 457 33.40 17.71 -11.38
CA LEU A 457 33.12 18.41 -10.15
C LEU A 457 32.58 17.49 -9.01
N ALA A 458 32.35 16.21 -9.31
CA ALA A 458 31.87 15.24 -8.34
C ALA A 458 33.05 14.60 -7.58
N ASP A 459 32.77 14.19 -6.32
CA ASP A 459 33.65 13.28 -5.61
C ASP A 459 33.41 11.84 -6.12
N PRO A 460 34.30 11.24 -6.88
CA PRO A 460 34.08 9.91 -7.45
C PRO A 460 34.10 8.79 -6.41
N ALA A 461 34.50 9.05 -5.16
CA ALA A 461 34.64 8.01 -4.13
C ALA A 461 33.28 7.38 -3.78
N VAL A 462 32.22 8.19 -3.66
CA VAL A 462 30.87 7.70 -3.30
C VAL A 462 30.26 6.83 -4.40
N PRO A 463 30.15 7.29 -5.68
CA PRO A 463 29.61 6.46 -6.75
C PRO A 463 30.48 5.23 -7.04
N THR A 464 31.81 5.33 -6.91
CA THR A 464 32.71 4.19 -7.06
C THR A 464 32.46 3.12 -6.01
N ALA A 465 32.31 3.50 -4.74
CA ALA A 465 32.00 2.56 -3.66
C ALA A 465 30.64 1.88 -3.89
N ALA A 466 29.61 2.62 -4.28
CA ALA A 466 28.29 2.07 -4.57
C ALA A 466 28.33 1.07 -5.75
N LEU A 467 29.00 1.43 -6.85
CA LEU A 467 29.16 0.57 -8.03
C LEU A 467 29.90 -0.72 -7.67
N THR A 468 30.95 -0.63 -6.85
CA THR A 468 31.74 -1.77 -6.38
C THR A 468 30.91 -2.73 -5.55
N VAL A 469 30.15 -2.21 -4.57
CA VAL A 469 29.26 -3.01 -3.73
C VAL A 469 28.22 -3.76 -4.57
N HIS A 470 27.64 -3.11 -5.57
CA HIS A 470 26.68 -3.75 -6.46
C HIS A 470 27.30 -4.82 -7.34
N ALA A 471 28.51 -4.60 -7.87
CA ALA A 471 29.22 -5.61 -8.66
C ALA A 471 29.55 -6.86 -7.83
N VAL A 472 29.94 -6.70 -6.57
CA VAL A 472 30.17 -7.82 -5.64
C VAL A 472 28.86 -8.52 -5.28
N LEU A 473 27.78 -7.76 -5.08
CA LEU A 473 26.46 -8.30 -4.76
C LEU A 473 25.91 -9.20 -5.89
N ILE A 474 26.20 -8.89 -7.17
CA ILE A 474 25.84 -9.76 -8.31
C ILE A 474 26.39 -11.17 -8.09
N GLY A 475 27.64 -11.31 -7.60
CA GLY A 475 28.25 -12.61 -7.35
C GLY A 475 27.55 -13.40 -6.24
N ALA A 476 27.24 -12.75 -5.14
CA ALA A 476 26.51 -13.36 -4.04
C ALA A 476 25.08 -13.76 -4.47
N LEU A 477 24.40 -12.87 -5.20
CA LEU A 477 23.06 -13.16 -5.74
C LEU A 477 23.08 -14.31 -6.73
N ARG A 478 24.11 -14.42 -7.60
CA ARG A 478 24.25 -15.54 -8.53
C ARG A 478 24.22 -16.87 -7.78
N ALA A 479 24.99 -17.02 -6.70
CA ALA A 479 25.01 -18.25 -5.93
C ALA A 479 23.64 -18.55 -5.28
N ALA A 480 23.05 -17.56 -4.61
CA ALA A 480 21.76 -17.71 -3.94
C ALA A 480 20.60 -18.00 -4.92
N LEU A 481 20.55 -17.27 -6.05
CA LEU A 481 19.50 -17.44 -7.05
C LEU A 481 19.65 -18.77 -7.80
N THR A 482 20.88 -19.24 -8.09
CA THR A 482 21.12 -20.55 -8.69
C THR A 482 20.54 -21.66 -7.81
N SER A 483 20.91 -21.68 -6.52
CA SER A 483 20.39 -22.68 -5.58
C SER A 483 18.87 -22.68 -5.55
N ARG A 484 18.24 -21.49 -5.59
CA ARG A 484 16.79 -21.38 -5.55
C ARG A 484 16.11 -21.81 -6.84
N LEU A 485 16.71 -21.54 -8.00
CA LEU A 485 16.22 -22.02 -9.30
C LEU A 485 16.31 -23.55 -9.39
N GLU A 486 17.37 -24.15 -8.85
CA GLU A 486 17.54 -25.60 -8.78
C GLU A 486 16.48 -26.24 -7.86
N GLU A 487 16.28 -25.70 -6.66
CA GLU A 487 15.25 -26.18 -5.71
C GLU A 487 13.83 -26.18 -6.31
N LEU A 488 13.52 -25.21 -7.16
CA LEU A 488 12.20 -25.05 -7.79
C LEU A 488 12.12 -25.71 -9.18
N GLU A 489 13.15 -26.43 -9.60
CA GLU A 489 13.25 -27.08 -10.93
C GLU A 489 13.14 -26.08 -12.10
N LEU A 490 13.54 -24.82 -11.90
CA LEU A 490 13.50 -23.74 -12.89
C LEU A 490 14.85 -23.52 -13.60
N TRP A 491 15.91 -24.19 -13.16
CA TRP A 491 17.26 -23.98 -13.67
C TRP A 491 17.40 -24.28 -15.15
N GLU A 492 16.78 -25.36 -15.63
CA GLU A 492 16.81 -25.73 -17.05
C GLU A 492 16.06 -24.70 -17.92
N LEU A 493 14.91 -24.23 -17.47
CA LEU A 493 14.15 -23.14 -18.11
C LEU A 493 15.00 -21.86 -18.20
N TYR A 494 15.66 -21.50 -17.11
CA TYR A 494 16.52 -20.35 -17.06
C TYR A 494 17.66 -20.42 -18.08
N GLN A 495 18.41 -21.54 -18.10
CA GLN A 495 19.60 -21.67 -18.94
C GLN A 495 19.29 -21.87 -20.43
N GLN A 496 18.22 -22.61 -20.75
CA GLN A 496 17.94 -22.98 -22.13
C GLN A 496 17.01 -22.00 -22.86
N ILE A 497 16.21 -21.23 -22.11
CA ILE A 497 15.21 -20.35 -22.71
C ILE A 497 15.41 -18.90 -22.29
N GLU A 498 15.30 -18.57 -21.00
CA GLU A 498 15.20 -17.19 -20.54
C GLU A 498 16.51 -16.40 -20.71
N LEU A 499 17.63 -16.99 -20.34
CA LEU A 499 18.93 -16.33 -20.50
C LEU A 499 19.32 -16.13 -21.97
N PRO A 500 19.24 -17.15 -22.88
CA PRO A 500 19.49 -16.95 -24.31
C PRO A 500 18.50 -15.98 -24.97
N LEU A 501 17.27 -15.89 -24.49
CA LEU A 501 16.27 -14.97 -25.01
C LEU A 501 16.72 -13.50 -24.87
N CYS A 502 17.53 -13.18 -23.86
CA CYS A 502 18.08 -11.82 -23.68
C CYS A 502 18.86 -11.34 -24.92
N SER A 503 19.72 -12.20 -25.50
CA SER A 503 20.49 -11.84 -26.68
C SER A 503 19.59 -11.67 -27.93
N VAL A 504 18.63 -12.57 -28.11
CA VAL A 504 17.67 -12.50 -29.22
C VAL A 504 16.84 -11.21 -29.15
N LEU A 505 16.32 -10.88 -27.99
CA LEU A 505 15.54 -9.66 -27.79
C LEU A 505 16.40 -8.40 -27.95
N ALA A 506 17.64 -8.42 -27.49
CA ALA A 506 18.59 -7.31 -27.67
C ALA A 506 18.90 -7.06 -29.15
N GLU A 507 19.11 -8.12 -29.94
CA GLU A 507 19.33 -8.03 -31.39
C GLU A 507 18.06 -7.51 -32.11
N MET A 508 16.88 -8.02 -31.75
CA MET A 508 15.61 -7.54 -32.31
C MET A 508 15.37 -6.05 -31.98
N GLU A 509 15.68 -5.62 -30.77
CA GLU A 509 15.58 -4.20 -30.37
C GLU A 509 16.62 -3.34 -31.08
N GLY A 510 17.81 -3.87 -31.35
CA GLY A 510 18.88 -3.21 -32.12
C GLY A 510 18.51 -3.00 -33.58
N GLU A 511 17.95 -4.03 -34.22
CA GLU A 511 17.46 -3.96 -35.61
C GLU A 511 16.24 -3.05 -35.74
N GLY A 512 15.34 -3.12 -34.75
CA GLY A 512 14.13 -2.33 -34.68
C GLY A 512 13.06 -2.76 -35.70
N VAL A 513 12.00 -1.95 -35.78
CA VAL A 513 10.88 -2.15 -36.70
C VAL A 513 10.63 -0.86 -37.48
N LEU A 514 10.54 -0.98 -38.79
CA LEU A 514 10.18 0.17 -39.62
C LEU A 514 8.74 0.61 -39.36
N VAL A 515 8.59 1.84 -38.92
CA VAL A 515 7.29 2.44 -38.65
C VAL A 515 7.02 3.55 -39.67
N ASP A 516 5.88 3.47 -40.36
CA ASP A 516 5.41 4.57 -41.21
C ASP A 516 4.84 5.69 -40.35
N ARG A 517 5.72 6.67 -40.06
CA ARG A 517 5.34 7.84 -39.26
C ARG A 517 4.21 8.65 -39.90
N GLY A 518 4.18 8.72 -41.24
CA GLY A 518 3.13 9.45 -41.98
C GLY A 518 1.77 8.81 -41.78
N ALA A 519 1.71 7.47 -41.89
CA ALA A 519 0.47 6.72 -41.64
C ALA A 519 -0.02 6.86 -40.20
N LEU A 520 0.90 6.83 -39.21
CA LEU A 520 0.53 7.03 -37.80
C LEU A 520 -0.01 8.43 -37.52
N VAL A 521 0.61 9.48 -38.11
CA VAL A 521 0.13 10.86 -37.96
C VAL A 521 -1.27 10.99 -38.58
N GLN A 522 -1.47 10.51 -39.80
CA GLN A 522 -2.78 10.54 -40.48
C GLN A 522 -3.84 9.78 -39.68
N PHE A 523 -3.49 8.62 -39.13
CA PHE A 523 -4.40 7.86 -38.28
C PHE A 523 -4.72 8.60 -36.98
N GLY A 524 -3.74 9.25 -36.36
CA GLY A 524 -3.93 10.10 -35.19
C GLY A 524 -4.85 11.30 -35.45
N GLU A 525 -4.68 11.98 -36.59
CA GLU A 525 -5.54 13.08 -37.04
C GLU A 525 -6.98 12.59 -37.24
N MET A 526 -7.17 11.49 -37.96
CA MET A 526 -8.47 10.87 -38.18
C MET A 526 -9.16 10.49 -36.86
N LEU A 527 -8.44 9.91 -35.94
CA LEU A 527 -8.97 9.58 -34.61
C LEU A 527 -9.37 10.84 -33.83
N SER A 528 -8.51 11.87 -33.83
CA SER A 528 -8.76 13.15 -33.15
C SER A 528 -10.02 13.84 -33.71
N GLU A 529 -10.17 13.88 -35.04
CA GLU A 529 -11.36 14.39 -35.68
C GLU A 529 -12.60 13.59 -35.29
N ARG A 530 -12.51 12.26 -35.29
CA ARG A 530 -13.63 11.40 -34.91
C ARG A 530 -14.02 11.55 -33.45
N ILE A 531 -13.03 11.66 -32.55
CA ILE A 531 -13.27 11.95 -31.13
C ILE A 531 -13.98 13.29 -30.98
N GLY A 532 -13.52 14.34 -31.68
CA GLY A 532 -14.15 15.65 -31.65
C GLY A 532 -15.61 15.61 -32.13
N GLN A 533 -15.90 14.89 -33.22
CA GLN A 533 -17.25 14.69 -33.73
C GLN A 533 -18.16 13.99 -32.73
N VAL A 534 -17.66 12.91 -32.10
CA VAL A 534 -18.43 12.17 -31.10
C VAL A 534 -18.63 13.00 -29.84
N GLN A 535 -17.65 13.75 -29.41
CA GLN A 535 -17.74 14.64 -28.26
C GLN A 535 -18.75 15.76 -28.50
N ALA A 536 -18.71 16.43 -29.66
CA ALA A 536 -19.70 17.43 -30.03
C ALA A 536 -21.12 16.85 -30.02
N ARG A 537 -21.28 15.64 -30.58
CA ARG A 537 -22.59 14.97 -30.60
C ARG A 537 -23.08 14.61 -29.18
N ILE A 538 -22.16 14.22 -28.26
CA ILE A 538 -22.53 13.98 -26.87
C ILE A 538 -23.01 15.26 -26.20
N TYR A 539 -22.33 16.39 -26.41
CA TYR A 539 -22.71 17.68 -25.85
C TYR A 539 -24.06 18.17 -26.44
N ASP A 540 -24.26 18.02 -27.75
CA ASP A 540 -25.54 18.34 -28.39
C ASP A 540 -26.69 17.53 -27.77
N LEU A 541 -26.50 16.23 -27.59
CA LEU A 541 -27.50 15.35 -26.98
C LEU A 541 -27.73 15.66 -25.49
N ALA A 542 -26.69 16.09 -24.79
CA ALA A 542 -26.77 16.50 -23.39
C ALA A 542 -27.38 17.89 -23.20
N GLY A 543 -27.40 18.72 -24.26
CA GLY A 543 -27.84 20.11 -24.22
C GLY A 543 -26.90 21.03 -23.45
N GLU A 544 -25.67 20.61 -23.19
CA GLU A 544 -24.60 21.41 -22.57
C GLU A 544 -23.21 20.84 -22.87
N ASP A 545 -22.21 21.70 -22.81
CA ASP A 545 -20.79 21.39 -23.07
C ASP A 545 -19.85 21.60 -21.86
N THR A 546 -20.43 21.80 -20.66
CA THR A 546 -19.70 22.22 -19.48
C THR A 546 -19.25 21.05 -18.57
N PHE A 547 -19.62 19.81 -18.90
CA PHE A 547 -19.24 18.64 -18.09
C PHE A 547 -18.11 17.84 -18.73
N ASN A 548 -17.33 17.18 -17.89
CA ASN A 548 -16.26 16.27 -18.33
C ASN A 548 -16.84 14.88 -18.66
N ILE A 549 -16.86 14.52 -19.94
CA ILE A 549 -17.35 13.22 -20.45
C ILE A 549 -16.59 12.04 -19.80
N ASN A 550 -15.30 12.21 -19.47
CA ASN A 550 -14.49 11.19 -18.82
C ASN A 550 -14.74 11.07 -17.30
N SER A 551 -15.55 11.96 -16.72
CA SER A 551 -15.99 11.86 -15.34
C SER A 551 -17.26 11.04 -15.24
N THR A 552 -17.17 9.79 -14.76
CA THR A 552 -18.34 8.92 -14.57
C THR A 552 -19.42 9.56 -13.69
N GLN A 553 -19.04 10.40 -12.74
CA GLN A 553 -19.96 11.11 -11.87
C GLN A 553 -20.74 12.19 -12.63
N GLN A 554 -20.06 13.06 -13.37
CA GLN A 554 -20.71 14.13 -14.14
C GLN A 554 -21.55 13.55 -15.29
N LEU A 555 -21.01 12.53 -15.97
CA LEU A 555 -21.76 11.82 -17.01
C LEU A 555 -23.01 11.15 -16.43
N GLY A 556 -22.93 10.54 -15.25
CA GLY A 556 -24.06 9.95 -14.55
C GLY A 556 -25.16 10.98 -14.21
N GLN A 557 -24.78 12.18 -13.75
CA GLN A 557 -25.71 13.27 -13.50
C GLN A 557 -26.44 13.70 -14.79
N VAL A 558 -25.70 13.87 -15.88
CA VAL A 558 -26.30 14.23 -17.17
C VAL A 558 -27.26 13.14 -17.66
N LEU A 559 -26.84 11.88 -17.68
CA LEU A 559 -27.66 10.78 -18.23
C LEU A 559 -28.89 10.47 -17.39
N PHE A 560 -28.76 10.39 -16.07
CA PHE A 560 -29.82 9.83 -15.21
C PHE A 560 -30.66 10.89 -14.47
N GLU A 561 -30.05 12.04 -14.12
CA GLU A 561 -30.77 13.09 -13.41
C GLU A 561 -31.35 14.13 -14.38
N ARG A 562 -30.61 14.48 -15.44
CA ARG A 562 -30.99 15.53 -16.37
C ARG A 562 -31.77 15.02 -17.59
N LEU A 563 -31.23 14.01 -18.27
CA LEU A 563 -31.91 13.38 -19.41
C LEU A 563 -32.97 12.35 -19.00
N GLY A 564 -33.03 11.97 -17.71
CA GLY A 564 -34.02 11.06 -17.16
C GLY A 564 -33.97 9.64 -17.70
N LEU A 565 -32.81 9.21 -18.23
CA LEU A 565 -32.65 7.86 -18.75
C LEU A 565 -32.72 6.81 -17.59
N PRO A 566 -33.34 5.65 -17.82
CA PRO A 566 -33.40 4.63 -16.79
C PRO A 566 -31.99 4.02 -16.57
N PRO A 567 -31.45 4.03 -15.33
CA PRO A 567 -30.17 3.45 -15.04
C PRO A 567 -30.23 1.92 -15.10
N VAL A 568 -29.28 1.29 -15.77
CA VAL A 568 -29.19 -0.18 -15.86
C VAL A 568 -28.81 -0.80 -14.50
N LYS A 569 -27.92 -0.11 -13.75
CA LYS A 569 -27.49 -0.55 -12.42
C LYS A 569 -27.18 0.64 -11.53
N LYS A 570 -27.76 0.65 -10.33
CA LYS A 570 -27.43 1.63 -9.29
C LYS A 570 -26.32 1.08 -8.41
N THR A 571 -25.23 1.81 -8.27
CA THR A 571 -24.17 1.50 -7.32
C THR A 571 -24.40 2.21 -6.00
N LYS A 572 -23.74 1.79 -4.91
CA LYS A 572 -23.89 2.45 -3.59
C LYS A 572 -23.53 3.94 -3.59
N THR A 573 -22.88 4.43 -4.61
CA THR A 573 -22.33 5.80 -4.68
C THR A 573 -22.72 6.57 -5.93
N GLY A 574 -23.66 6.07 -6.70
CA GLY A 574 -24.12 6.71 -7.93
C GLY A 574 -24.60 5.71 -8.97
N TRP A 575 -24.70 6.18 -10.20
CA TRP A 575 -25.14 5.40 -11.33
C TRP A 575 -23.96 4.70 -12.00
N SER A 576 -24.15 3.47 -12.50
CA SER A 576 -23.20 2.85 -13.42
C SER A 576 -23.40 3.46 -14.81
N THR A 577 -22.43 4.19 -15.30
CA THR A 577 -22.38 4.76 -16.65
C THR A 577 -21.67 3.80 -17.59
#